data_b17207cfd6ab8ddcca577cef346c9633
#
_entry.id   b17207cfd6ab8ddcca577cef346c9633
#
_cell.length_a   1.000
_cell.length_b   1.000
_cell.length_c   1.000
_cell.angle_alpha   90.00
_cell.angle_beta   90.00
_cell.angle_gamma   90.00
#
_symmetry.space_group_name_H-M   'P 1'
#
loop_
_entity.id
_entity.type
_entity.pdbx_description
1 polymer ?
#
loop_
_entity_poly.entity_id
_entity_poly.type
_entity_poly.pdbx_seq_one_letter_code
_entity_poly.pdbx_strand_id
1 'polypeptide(L)'
;MIAKLAPAAALLFALHVTPAGAAAQGTRVPAADPAAVVREGNARFTVLTDRLVRMEWSAKGAFEDSATLVVVNRRMAVPKFETARQDGWRVVTTDALTLRYKEGSGRFTADNLEVHLATGNVDATWRPGAASTGNLGGTIRTLDGVKGPVDMGPGLLSRDGWTLVDDSESPNLVGTGPAWVKARSADDDQDWYLLAYGHDYRAALGDWAKVSGPMPLPPHFAFGVWWSRYWAYTDQEEMDLVRDFERYGVPLDVLVVDMDWHNTFELRWGTSDRDAAGHTKGWTGYTWDKAYFPDPESFMSWVHHQGLRVTLNLHPASGIQPWEEQYPKVARDMGVDPATKEYVPFTIWDRHFAQVYFDDVIHPLERQGVDFWWLDWQQENTTGIPGLNPTIW
;
A
#
# COMPACT_ATOMS: atom_id res chain seq x y z
N MET A 1 -64.60 -34.62 10.94
CA MET A 1 -63.95 -33.67 9.97
C MET A 1 -62.53 -33.45 10.42
N ILE A 2 -61.59 -34.13 9.76
CA ILE A 2 -60.15 -34.03 10.10
C ILE A 2 -59.53 -33.15 9.02
N ALA A 3 -59.09 -31.95 9.40
CA ALA A 3 -58.38 -31.03 8.53
C ALA A 3 -56.92 -31.50 8.39
N LYS A 4 -56.53 -31.77 7.15
CA LYS A 4 -55.14 -32.07 6.77
C LYS A 4 -54.36 -30.76 6.70
N LEU A 5 -53.34 -30.62 7.56
CA LEU A 5 -52.28 -29.59 7.43
C LEU A 5 -51.30 -30.03 6.34
N ALA A 6 -51.10 -29.15 5.34
CA ALA A 6 -50.07 -29.29 4.32
C ALA A 6 -48.69 -28.86 4.89
N PRO A 7 -47.59 -29.50 4.49
CA PRO A 7 -46.26 -29.09 4.93
C PRO A 7 -45.80 -27.83 4.26
N ALA A 8 -45.35 -26.84 5.02
CA ALA A 8 -44.67 -25.64 4.52
C ALA A 8 -43.29 -26.05 3.98
N ALA A 9 -43.08 -25.78 2.68
CA ALA A 9 -41.76 -25.91 2.07
C ALA A 9 -40.85 -24.76 2.55
N ALA A 10 -39.84 -25.08 3.32
CA ALA A 10 -38.78 -24.14 3.65
C ALA A 10 -37.91 -23.91 2.40
N LEU A 11 -38.00 -22.73 1.79
CA LEU A 11 -37.03 -22.28 0.80
C LEU A 11 -35.71 -21.96 1.51
N LEU A 12 -34.74 -22.86 1.38
CA LEU A 12 -33.35 -22.57 1.69
C LEU A 12 -32.83 -21.58 0.61
N PHE A 13 -32.75 -20.31 0.96
CA PHE A 13 -31.91 -19.35 0.24
C PHE A 13 -30.45 -19.67 0.56
N ALA A 14 -29.78 -20.37 -0.34
CA ALA A 14 -28.32 -20.43 -0.35
C ALA A 14 -27.81 -19.02 -0.70
N LEU A 15 -27.48 -18.25 0.33
CA LEU A 15 -26.66 -17.03 0.16
C LEU A 15 -25.30 -17.49 -0.37
N HIS A 16 -25.13 -17.38 -1.69
CA HIS A 16 -23.80 -17.39 -2.27
C HIS A 16 -23.12 -16.11 -1.81
N VAL A 17 -22.32 -16.20 -0.74
CA VAL A 17 -21.35 -15.17 -0.40
C VAL A 17 -20.28 -15.29 -1.49
N THR A 18 -20.44 -14.50 -2.55
CA THR A 18 -19.29 -14.24 -3.42
C THR A 18 -18.21 -13.62 -2.55
N PRO A 19 -16.95 -14.12 -2.61
CA PRO A 19 -15.86 -13.46 -1.92
C PRO A 19 -15.91 -11.99 -2.33
N ALA A 20 -15.80 -11.10 -1.34
CA ALA A 20 -15.78 -9.66 -1.59
C ALA A 20 -14.70 -9.42 -2.66
N GLY A 21 -15.16 -9.18 -3.88
CA GLY A 21 -14.28 -9.02 -5.02
C GLY A 21 -13.27 -7.95 -4.65
N ALA A 22 -12.01 -8.21 -4.97
CA ALA A 22 -10.97 -7.20 -4.95
C ALA A 22 -11.58 -5.90 -5.45
N ALA A 23 -11.59 -4.87 -4.62
CA ALA A 23 -12.18 -3.58 -4.96
C ALA A 23 -11.71 -3.26 -6.37
N ALA A 24 -12.65 -3.09 -7.30
CA ALA A 24 -12.34 -2.89 -8.70
C ALA A 24 -11.30 -1.77 -8.76
N GLN A 25 -10.05 -2.12 -9.05
CA GLN A 25 -9.01 -1.13 -9.25
C GLN A 25 -9.52 -0.27 -10.39
N GLY A 26 -9.95 0.96 -10.07
CA GLY A 26 -10.49 1.89 -11.05
C GLY A 26 -9.55 1.93 -12.24
N THR A 27 -10.09 2.02 -13.44
CA THR A 27 -9.29 1.99 -14.68
C THR A 27 -8.19 3.02 -14.56
N ARG A 28 -6.94 2.57 -14.43
CA ARG A 28 -5.78 3.47 -14.39
C ARG A 28 -5.66 4.19 -15.72
N VAL A 29 -5.67 5.51 -15.69
CA VAL A 29 -5.47 6.35 -16.89
C VAL A 29 -4.32 7.29 -16.61
N PRO A 30 -3.07 6.77 -16.64
CA PRO A 30 -1.90 7.53 -16.18
C PRO A 30 -1.52 8.68 -17.10
N ALA A 31 -1.84 8.62 -18.39
CA ALA A 31 -1.58 9.70 -19.32
C ALA A 31 -2.63 10.82 -19.18
N ALA A 32 -2.17 12.05 -19.07
CA ALA A 32 -3.04 13.23 -19.03
C ALA A 32 -3.73 13.48 -20.38
N ASP A 33 -4.75 14.34 -20.36
CA ASP A 33 -5.30 14.87 -21.61
C ASP A 33 -4.25 15.76 -22.31
N PRO A 34 -3.95 15.56 -23.60
CA PRO A 34 -3.01 16.40 -24.32
C PRO A 34 -3.34 17.91 -24.29
N ALA A 35 -4.64 18.26 -24.17
CA ALA A 35 -5.06 19.65 -24.06
C ALA A 35 -4.70 20.30 -22.72
N ALA A 36 -4.40 19.51 -21.67
CA ALA A 36 -3.92 20.00 -20.39
C ALA A 36 -2.40 20.20 -20.35
N VAL A 37 -1.66 19.84 -21.40
CA VAL A 37 -0.19 19.77 -21.42
C VAL A 37 0.42 20.98 -22.11
N VAL A 38 1.33 21.65 -21.42
CA VAL A 38 2.15 22.76 -21.92
C VAL A 38 3.61 22.32 -21.90
N ARG A 39 4.30 22.44 -23.05
CA ARG A 39 5.72 22.11 -23.17
C ARG A 39 6.56 23.37 -23.37
N GLU A 40 7.74 23.39 -22.74
CA GLU A 40 8.76 24.39 -22.97
C GLU A 40 10.15 23.75 -22.93
N GLY A 41 10.68 23.42 -24.12
CA GLY A 41 11.94 22.66 -24.22
C GLY A 41 11.88 21.33 -23.49
N ASN A 42 12.77 21.15 -22.54
CA ASN A 42 12.86 19.97 -21.68
C ASN A 42 11.98 20.06 -20.42
N ALA A 43 11.10 21.04 -20.34
CA ALA A 43 10.10 21.13 -19.30
C ALA A 43 8.70 20.80 -19.83
N ARG A 44 7.86 20.15 -19.00
CA ARG A 44 6.46 19.85 -19.26
C ARG A 44 5.63 20.23 -18.04
N PHE A 45 4.54 20.95 -18.29
CA PHE A 45 3.58 21.33 -17.28
C PHE A 45 2.23 20.71 -17.64
N THR A 46 1.58 20.04 -16.70
CA THR A 46 0.26 19.45 -16.91
C THR A 46 -0.71 20.07 -15.90
N VAL A 47 -1.70 20.80 -16.39
CA VAL A 47 -2.71 21.45 -15.56
C VAL A 47 -3.81 20.43 -15.28
N LEU A 48 -3.74 19.79 -14.11
CA LEU A 48 -4.69 18.75 -13.71
C LEU A 48 -6.01 19.32 -13.18
N THR A 49 -5.93 20.40 -12.40
CA THR A 49 -7.05 21.25 -12.02
C THR A 49 -6.60 22.73 -12.05
N ASP A 50 -7.49 23.65 -11.73
CA ASP A 50 -7.11 25.07 -11.58
C ASP A 50 -6.09 25.32 -10.44
N ARG A 51 -5.90 24.32 -9.55
CA ARG A 51 -5.08 24.38 -8.32
C ARG A 51 -4.05 23.26 -8.18
N LEU A 52 -4.02 22.29 -9.11
CA LEU A 52 -3.11 21.16 -9.11
C LEU A 52 -2.36 21.09 -10.43
N VAL A 53 -1.05 21.26 -10.37
CA VAL A 53 -0.19 21.25 -11.56
C VAL A 53 0.93 20.23 -11.37
N ARG A 54 1.12 19.35 -12.36
CA ARG A 54 2.32 18.54 -12.50
C ARG A 54 3.39 19.32 -13.24
N MET A 55 4.60 19.29 -12.74
CA MET A 55 5.78 19.97 -13.30
C MET A 55 6.88 18.94 -13.50
N GLU A 56 7.35 18.78 -14.73
CA GLU A 56 8.38 17.81 -15.08
C GLU A 56 9.51 18.48 -15.83
N TRP A 57 10.72 18.05 -15.50
CA TRP A 57 11.89 18.39 -16.30
C TRP A 57 12.70 17.11 -16.55
N SER A 58 13.15 16.92 -17.80
CA SER A 58 13.97 15.78 -18.20
C SER A 58 15.12 16.22 -19.07
N ALA A 59 16.34 15.84 -18.69
CA ALA A 59 17.55 16.16 -19.47
C ALA A 59 17.47 15.67 -20.92
N LYS A 60 16.74 14.58 -21.15
CA LYS A 60 16.56 13.94 -22.46
C LYS A 60 15.27 14.37 -23.17
N GLY A 61 14.42 15.18 -22.52
CA GLY A 61 13.09 15.54 -23.03
C GLY A 61 12.11 14.37 -23.11
N ALA A 62 12.43 13.24 -22.46
CA ALA A 62 11.58 12.07 -22.32
C ALA A 62 10.84 12.17 -20.98
N PHE A 63 9.50 12.14 -21.03
CA PHE A 63 8.64 12.30 -19.86
C PHE A 63 7.95 10.99 -19.53
N GLU A 64 7.77 10.73 -18.24
CA GLU A 64 7.14 9.49 -17.76
C GLU A 64 5.61 9.65 -17.72
N ASP A 65 4.93 8.84 -18.52
CA ASP A 65 3.46 8.82 -18.57
C ASP A 65 2.86 7.54 -17.96
N SER A 66 3.69 6.62 -17.45
CA SER A 66 3.19 5.47 -16.69
C SER A 66 2.62 5.89 -15.33
N ALA A 67 1.74 5.07 -14.77
CA ALA A 67 1.38 5.21 -13.37
C ALA A 67 2.58 4.96 -12.46
N THR A 68 2.61 5.59 -11.31
CA THR A 68 3.59 5.34 -10.25
C THR A 68 2.89 4.73 -9.03
N LEU A 69 3.64 4.39 -7.99
CA LEU A 69 3.05 4.00 -6.70
C LEU A 69 2.25 5.13 -6.05
N VAL A 70 2.53 6.38 -6.42
CA VAL A 70 1.88 7.57 -5.85
C VAL A 70 0.75 8.08 -6.75
N VAL A 71 0.93 8.04 -8.07
CA VAL A 71 0.01 8.65 -9.04
C VAL A 71 -0.44 7.63 -10.08
N VAL A 72 -1.72 7.29 -10.08
CA VAL A 72 -2.30 6.26 -10.97
C VAL A 72 -3.18 6.83 -12.07
N ASN A 73 -3.63 8.07 -11.94
CA ASN A 73 -4.54 8.71 -12.90
C ASN A 73 -4.19 10.19 -13.10
N ARG A 74 -3.98 10.57 -14.35
CA ARG A 74 -3.76 11.98 -14.75
C ARG A 74 -4.81 12.47 -15.75
N ARG A 75 -5.76 11.61 -16.16
CA ARG A 75 -6.85 11.97 -17.06
C ARG A 75 -7.95 12.68 -16.28
N MET A 76 -7.76 13.98 -16.07
CA MET A 76 -8.73 14.87 -15.43
C MET A 76 -9.53 15.64 -16.49
N ALA A 77 -10.66 16.22 -16.11
CA ALA A 77 -11.31 17.23 -16.93
C ALA A 77 -10.38 18.43 -17.09
N VAL A 78 -10.12 18.83 -18.32
CA VAL A 78 -9.19 19.95 -18.60
C VAL A 78 -9.79 21.24 -18.04
N PRO A 79 -9.12 21.91 -17.09
CA PRO A 79 -9.62 23.18 -16.56
C PRO A 79 -9.41 24.30 -17.57
N LYS A 80 -10.07 25.43 -17.37
CA LYS A 80 -9.77 26.64 -18.13
C LYS A 80 -8.41 27.18 -17.69
N PHE A 81 -7.51 27.39 -18.63
CA PHE A 81 -6.22 28.04 -18.39
C PHE A 81 -5.73 28.75 -19.66
N GLU A 82 -4.82 29.67 -19.49
CA GLU A 82 -4.20 30.43 -20.55
C GLU A 82 -2.69 30.22 -20.51
N THR A 83 -2.05 30.34 -21.68
CA THR A 83 -0.59 30.28 -21.80
C THR A 83 -0.06 31.46 -22.56
N ALA A 84 1.06 32.00 -22.11
CA ALA A 84 1.76 33.11 -22.78
C ALA A 84 3.28 32.89 -22.77
N ARG A 85 3.98 33.65 -23.64
CA ARG A 85 5.40 33.91 -23.51
C ARG A 85 5.58 35.40 -23.25
N GLN A 86 6.20 35.71 -22.13
CA GLN A 86 6.38 37.09 -21.71
C GLN A 86 7.77 37.25 -21.08
N ASP A 87 8.55 38.16 -21.62
CA ASP A 87 9.88 38.55 -21.11
C ASP A 87 10.84 37.38 -20.90
N GLY A 88 10.80 36.36 -21.77
CA GLY A 88 11.63 35.16 -21.69
C GLY A 88 11.09 34.09 -20.68
N TRP A 89 9.84 34.22 -20.29
CA TRP A 89 9.15 33.27 -19.44
C TRP A 89 8.00 32.59 -20.17
N ARG A 90 7.87 31.28 -20.01
CA ARG A 90 6.62 30.55 -20.24
C ARG A 90 5.70 30.79 -19.03
N VAL A 91 4.52 31.32 -19.29
CA VAL A 91 3.51 31.59 -18.28
C VAL A 91 2.31 30.70 -18.51
N VAL A 92 1.80 30.06 -17.43
CA VAL A 92 0.55 29.30 -17.41
C VAL A 92 -0.32 29.87 -16.31
N THR A 93 -1.51 30.34 -16.65
CA THR A 93 -2.43 31.00 -15.72
C THR A 93 -3.76 30.25 -15.66
N THR A 94 -4.19 29.91 -14.47
CA THR A 94 -5.54 29.41 -14.15
C THR A 94 -6.33 30.46 -13.37
N ASP A 95 -7.53 30.15 -12.96
CA ASP A 95 -8.31 31.02 -12.05
C ASP A 95 -7.69 31.12 -10.63
N ALA A 96 -6.77 30.21 -10.24
CA ALA A 96 -6.24 30.11 -8.89
C ALA A 96 -4.73 30.30 -8.77
N LEU A 97 -3.97 30.13 -9.87
CA LEU A 97 -2.51 30.23 -9.83
C LEU A 97 -1.92 30.78 -11.14
N THR A 98 -0.71 31.29 -11.04
CA THR A 98 0.14 31.66 -12.18
C THR A 98 1.51 31.00 -12.02
N LEU A 99 1.81 30.04 -12.90
CA LEU A 99 3.11 29.39 -13.00
C LEU A 99 3.97 30.14 -14.02
N ARG A 100 5.23 30.40 -13.67
CA ARG A 100 6.22 30.99 -14.57
C ARG A 100 7.50 30.16 -14.59
N TYR A 101 7.94 29.79 -15.78
CA TYR A 101 9.18 29.06 -15.98
C TYR A 101 10.04 29.82 -17.03
N LYS A 102 11.30 30.07 -16.69
CA LYS A 102 12.23 30.76 -17.58
C LYS A 102 12.61 29.89 -18.75
N GLU A 103 12.35 30.36 -19.96
CA GLU A 103 12.57 29.61 -21.20
C GLU A 103 14.03 29.15 -21.32
N GLY A 104 14.24 27.88 -21.67
CA GLY A 104 15.56 27.30 -21.90
C GLY A 104 16.50 27.24 -20.69
N SER A 105 16.01 27.48 -19.48
CA SER A 105 16.84 27.57 -18.26
C SER A 105 17.23 26.23 -17.62
N GLY A 106 16.74 25.11 -18.16
CA GLY A 106 17.11 23.80 -17.68
C GLY A 106 16.30 23.31 -16.45
N ARG A 107 16.93 22.51 -15.61
CA ARG A 107 16.34 21.93 -14.40
C ARG A 107 15.69 22.99 -13.51
N PHE A 108 14.59 22.63 -12.84
CA PHE A 108 13.86 23.55 -11.97
C PHE A 108 14.65 23.94 -10.74
N THR A 109 14.77 25.24 -10.53
CA THR A 109 15.43 25.90 -9.41
C THR A 109 14.62 27.09 -8.94
N ALA A 110 14.95 27.65 -7.78
CA ALA A 110 14.31 28.86 -7.26
C ALA A 110 14.42 30.09 -8.18
N ASP A 111 15.40 30.10 -9.08
CA ASP A 111 15.69 31.23 -9.98
C ASP A 111 14.96 31.15 -11.32
N ASN A 112 14.39 29.98 -11.66
CA ASN A 112 13.80 29.71 -12.95
C ASN A 112 12.39 29.17 -12.97
N LEU A 113 11.83 28.83 -11.78
CA LEU A 113 10.45 28.37 -11.63
C LEU A 113 9.81 29.03 -10.43
N GLU A 114 8.64 29.60 -10.63
CA GLU A 114 7.81 30.12 -9.55
C GLU A 114 6.34 29.87 -9.83
N VAL A 115 5.56 29.65 -8.76
CA VAL A 115 4.11 29.56 -8.82
C VAL A 115 3.53 30.53 -7.79
N HIS A 116 2.87 31.55 -8.30
CA HIS A 116 2.07 32.47 -7.49
C HIS A 116 0.66 31.90 -7.34
N LEU A 117 0.18 31.76 -6.13
CA LEU A 117 -1.17 31.30 -5.83
C LEU A 117 -1.95 32.44 -5.14
N ALA A 118 -3.15 32.66 -5.63
CA ALA A 118 -4.11 33.61 -5.05
C ALA A 118 -5.44 32.87 -4.87
N THR A 119 -5.56 32.13 -3.74
CA THR A 119 -6.67 31.21 -3.48
C THR A 119 -7.30 31.49 -2.12
N GLY A 120 -8.54 31.96 -2.12
CA GLY A 120 -9.26 32.31 -0.90
C GLY A 120 -8.57 33.47 -0.17
N ASN A 121 -8.05 33.17 1.03
CA ASN A 121 -7.32 34.12 1.86
C ASN A 121 -5.79 33.94 1.83
N VAL A 122 -5.28 33.12 0.91
CA VAL A 122 -3.84 32.88 0.73
C VAL A 122 -3.39 33.57 -0.55
N ASP A 123 -2.39 34.42 -0.39
CA ASP A 123 -1.64 35.06 -1.46
C ASP A 123 -0.15 34.78 -1.19
N ALA A 124 0.43 33.86 -1.98
CA ALA A 124 1.78 33.37 -1.72
C ALA A 124 2.49 33.01 -3.04
N THR A 125 3.81 33.01 -3.00
CA THR A 125 4.62 32.54 -4.13
C THR A 125 5.48 31.37 -3.66
N TRP A 126 5.28 30.21 -4.29
CA TRP A 126 6.12 29.04 -4.12
C TRP A 126 7.29 29.08 -5.13
N ARG A 127 8.45 28.63 -4.67
CA ARG A 127 9.63 28.35 -5.51
C ARG A 127 10.28 27.03 -5.11
N PRO A 128 10.98 26.33 -6.02
CA PRO A 128 11.76 25.15 -5.68
C PRO A 128 12.67 25.38 -4.47
N GLY A 129 12.64 24.44 -3.51
CA GLY A 129 13.39 24.53 -2.27
C GLY A 129 12.73 25.36 -1.17
N ALA A 130 11.55 25.95 -1.40
CA ALA A 130 10.82 26.63 -0.36
C ALA A 130 10.42 25.65 0.77
N ALA A 131 10.73 26.01 2.02
CA ALA A 131 10.34 25.24 3.18
C ALA A 131 8.86 25.51 3.52
N SER A 132 8.08 24.44 3.71
CA SER A 132 6.71 24.52 4.23
C SER A 132 6.72 24.45 5.74
N THR A 133 6.70 25.61 6.41
CA THR A 133 6.68 25.69 7.88
C THR A 133 5.28 25.47 8.46
N GLY A 134 4.26 25.61 7.65
CA GLY A 134 2.86 25.39 8.01
C GLY A 134 2.32 24.02 7.63
N ASN A 135 3.17 23.07 7.16
CA ASN A 135 2.73 21.73 6.82
C ASN A 135 2.11 21.02 8.03
N LEU A 136 0.97 20.36 7.83
CA LEU A 136 0.22 19.72 8.91
C LEU A 136 0.74 18.32 9.29
N GLY A 137 1.82 17.89 8.65
CA GLY A 137 2.45 16.60 8.89
C GLY A 137 1.83 15.46 8.10
N GLY A 138 2.64 14.43 7.91
CA GLY A 138 2.29 13.23 7.19
C GLY A 138 2.18 12.02 8.11
N THR A 139 2.73 10.91 7.63
CA THR A 139 2.85 9.66 8.38
C THR A 139 4.14 8.95 8.00
N ILE A 140 4.61 8.09 8.86
CA ILE A 140 5.74 7.21 8.58
C ILE A 140 5.27 5.77 8.48
N ARG A 141 6.08 4.92 7.85
CA ARG A 141 5.76 3.51 7.61
C ARG A 141 5.55 2.74 8.91
N THR A 142 6.39 2.97 9.91
CA THR A 142 6.38 2.22 11.17
C THR A 142 6.86 3.10 12.32
N LEU A 143 6.37 2.78 13.51
CA LEU A 143 6.86 3.32 14.79
C LEU A 143 7.79 2.34 15.52
N ASP A 144 8.19 1.24 14.88
CA ASP A 144 9.08 0.26 15.50
C ASP A 144 10.39 0.90 15.92
N GLY A 145 10.81 0.61 17.15
CA GLY A 145 12.01 1.16 17.75
C GLY A 145 11.96 2.64 18.14
N VAL A 146 10.85 3.33 17.89
CA VAL A 146 10.66 4.74 18.26
C VAL A 146 10.44 4.87 19.76
N LYS A 147 11.23 5.72 20.41
CA LYS A 147 11.12 6.07 21.83
C LYS A 147 10.91 7.58 21.97
N GLY A 148 9.66 8.02 22.11
CA GLY A 148 9.29 9.42 22.21
C GLY A 148 8.82 10.05 20.88
N PRO A 149 8.86 11.38 20.75
CA PRO A 149 8.44 12.08 19.55
C PRO A 149 9.28 11.69 18.32
N VAL A 150 8.60 11.58 17.16
CA VAL A 150 9.24 11.29 15.87
C VAL A 150 8.71 12.27 14.82
N ASP A 151 9.56 12.66 13.89
CA ASP A 151 9.13 13.43 12.73
C ASP A 151 8.33 12.53 11.77
N MET A 152 7.07 12.90 11.53
CA MET A 152 6.17 12.19 10.63
C MET A 152 6.37 12.59 9.15
N GLY A 153 7.31 13.49 8.87
CA GLY A 153 7.51 14.04 7.54
C GLY A 153 6.39 14.95 7.03
N PRO A 154 6.50 15.45 5.79
CA PRO A 154 5.49 16.33 5.21
C PRO A 154 4.22 15.55 4.83
N GLY A 155 3.06 16.18 5.06
CA GLY A 155 1.74 15.69 4.61
C GLY A 155 1.23 16.46 3.39
N LEU A 156 0.02 16.10 2.96
CA LEU A 156 -0.63 16.68 1.77
C LEU A 156 -1.24 18.06 2.02
N LEU A 157 -1.31 18.53 3.26
CA LEU A 157 -1.98 19.77 3.64
C LEU A 157 -1.00 20.70 4.35
N SER A 158 -1.12 22.01 4.10
CA SER A 158 -0.30 23.03 4.72
C SER A 158 -1.08 24.33 4.96
N ARG A 159 -0.79 25.00 6.08
CA ARG A 159 -1.26 26.36 6.35
C ARG A 159 -0.61 27.41 5.44
N ASP A 160 0.50 27.06 4.80
CA ASP A 160 1.15 27.92 3.80
C ASP A 160 0.34 28.00 2.50
N GLY A 161 -0.74 27.21 2.38
CA GLY A 161 -1.65 27.19 1.24
C GLY A 161 -1.17 26.35 0.04
N TRP A 162 0.00 25.73 0.15
CA TRP A 162 0.58 24.87 -0.89
C TRP A 162 1.30 23.65 -0.28
N THR A 163 1.37 22.60 -1.07
CA THR A 163 2.19 21.41 -0.77
C THR A 163 2.77 20.87 -2.06
N LEU A 164 4.02 20.44 -2.01
CA LEU A 164 4.71 19.77 -3.10
C LEU A 164 4.79 18.26 -2.81
N VAL A 165 4.37 17.46 -3.78
CA VAL A 165 4.61 16.01 -3.80
C VAL A 165 5.67 15.75 -4.86
N ASP A 166 6.79 15.22 -4.44
CA ASP A 166 7.90 14.81 -5.31
C ASP A 166 7.73 13.33 -5.66
N ASP A 167 7.44 13.05 -6.93
CA ASP A 167 7.24 11.71 -7.49
C ASP A 167 8.43 11.24 -8.35
N SER A 168 9.55 12.00 -8.31
CA SER A 168 10.70 11.80 -9.20
C SER A 168 11.32 10.41 -9.09
N GLU A 169 11.33 9.83 -7.89
CA GLU A 169 11.96 8.54 -7.60
C GLU A 169 10.95 7.40 -7.44
N SER A 170 9.65 7.69 -7.50
CA SER A 170 8.62 6.66 -7.30
C SER A 170 8.66 5.60 -8.39
N PRO A 171 8.68 4.32 -8.04
CA PRO A 171 8.64 3.24 -9.02
C PRO A 171 7.40 3.29 -9.90
N ASN A 172 7.56 2.91 -11.16
CA ASN A 172 6.47 2.85 -12.13
C ASN A 172 5.65 1.59 -11.98
N LEU A 173 4.31 1.71 -12.12
CA LEU A 173 3.40 0.59 -12.23
C LEU A 173 3.26 0.20 -13.71
N VAL A 174 3.62 -1.05 -14.03
CA VAL A 174 3.59 -1.57 -15.40
C VAL A 174 2.61 -2.73 -15.55
N GLY A 175 2.09 -2.91 -16.75
CA GLY A 175 1.18 -4.01 -17.11
C GLY A 175 -0.30 -3.66 -17.00
N THR A 176 -1.11 -4.48 -17.67
CA THR A 176 -2.59 -4.47 -17.62
C THR A 176 -3.05 -5.61 -16.71
N GLY A 177 -3.89 -5.35 -15.75
CA GLY A 177 -4.27 -6.30 -14.70
C GLY A 177 -3.61 -5.96 -13.37
N PRO A 178 -3.29 -6.93 -12.50
CA PRO A 178 -2.50 -6.65 -11.31
C PRO A 178 -1.21 -5.94 -11.72
N ALA A 179 -1.04 -4.70 -11.25
CA ALA A 179 0.12 -3.92 -11.63
C ALA A 179 1.38 -4.56 -11.07
N TRP A 180 2.45 -4.47 -11.83
CA TRP A 180 3.77 -4.80 -11.33
C TRP A 180 4.64 -3.56 -11.25
N VAL A 181 5.74 -3.64 -10.53
CA VAL A 181 6.62 -2.51 -10.25
C VAL A 181 7.86 -2.58 -11.11
N LYS A 182 8.29 -1.43 -11.61
CA LYS A 182 9.56 -1.25 -12.29
C LYS A 182 10.27 -0.03 -11.72
N ALA A 183 11.58 -0.14 -11.49
CA ALA A 183 12.37 1.02 -11.10
C ALA A 183 12.17 2.17 -12.11
N ARG A 184 12.07 3.37 -11.60
CA ARG A 184 12.12 4.57 -12.44
C ARG A 184 13.52 4.73 -13.00
N SER A 185 13.66 5.42 -14.15
CA SER A 185 14.96 5.75 -14.71
C SER A 185 15.81 6.51 -13.67
N ALA A 186 17.09 6.14 -13.57
CA ALA A 186 18.04 6.82 -12.69
C ALA A 186 18.53 8.18 -13.25
N ASP A 187 17.88 8.71 -14.28
CA ASP A 187 18.17 10.04 -14.83
C ASP A 187 17.80 11.11 -13.78
N ASP A 188 18.50 12.23 -13.81
CA ASP A 188 18.27 13.36 -12.88
C ASP A 188 17.01 14.17 -13.29
N ASP A 189 15.90 13.46 -13.49
CA ASP A 189 14.62 14.02 -13.88
C ASP A 189 13.87 14.55 -12.66
N GLN A 190 13.01 15.54 -12.86
CA GLN A 190 12.11 16.07 -11.85
C GLN A 190 10.67 15.77 -12.26
N ASP A 191 9.84 15.33 -11.32
CA ASP A 191 8.42 15.04 -11.53
C ASP A 191 7.64 15.41 -10.25
N TRP A 192 7.10 16.59 -10.24
CA TRP A 192 6.54 17.25 -9.08
C TRP A 192 5.07 17.57 -9.26
N TYR A 193 4.29 17.40 -8.20
CA TYR A 193 2.90 17.82 -8.14
C TYR A 193 2.76 18.92 -7.11
N LEU A 194 2.40 20.12 -7.54
CA LEU A 194 2.13 21.25 -6.67
C LEU A 194 0.62 21.36 -6.43
N LEU A 195 0.21 21.21 -5.18
CA LEU A 195 -1.13 21.45 -4.69
C LEU A 195 -1.21 22.89 -4.18
N ALA A 196 -1.97 23.75 -4.82
CA ALA A 196 -2.11 25.18 -4.50
C ALA A 196 -3.55 25.54 -4.10
N TYR A 197 -4.05 24.89 -3.05
CA TYR A 197 -5.46 24.93 -2.64
C TYR A 197 -5.76 26.01 -1.58
N GLY A 198 -4.76 26.78 -1.14
CA GLY A 198 -4.95 27.66 -0.01
C GLY A 198 -5.35 26.84 1.23
N HIS A 199 -6.44 27.23 1.90
CA HIS A 199 -6.97 26.48 3.05
C HIS A 199 -8.19 25.62 2.68
N ASP A 200 -8.47 25.40 1.41
CA ASP A 200 -9.50 24.46 0.97
C ASP A 200 -8.98 23.01 1.01
N TYR A 201 -8.71 22.52 2.21
CA TYR A 201 -8.15 21.19 2.46
C TYR A 201 -9.03 20.06 1.93
N ARG A 202 -10.35 20.26 1.93
CA ARG A 202 -11.28 19.26 1.41
C ARG A 202 -11.16 19.09 -0.11
N ALA A 203 -11.05 20.19 -0.84
CA ALA A 203 -10.82 20.13 -2.28
C ALA A 203 -9.45 19.54 -2.61
N ALA A 204 -8.39 19.90 -1.85
CA ALA A 204 -7.06 19.33 -2.00
C ALA A 204 -7.08 17.80 -1.89
N LEU A 205 -7.66 17.25 -0.83
CA LEU A 205 -7.77 15.81 -0.63
C LEU A 205 -8.67 15.13 -1.69
N GLY A 206 -9.77 15.79 -2.07
CA GLY A 206 -10.69 15.28 -3.08
C GLY A 206 -10.08 15.17 -4.47
N ASP A 207 -9.29 16.16 -4.89
CA ASP A 207 -8.58 16.13 -6.18
C ASP A 207 -7.36 15.22 -6.13
N TRP A 208 -6.65 15.19 -5.01
CA TRP A 208 -5.56 14.24 -4.84
C TRP A 208 -6.04 12.78 -4.90
N ALA A 209 -7.16 12.45 -4.29
CA ALA A 209 -7.76 11.11 -4.37
C ALA A 209 -8.14 10.69 -5.79
N LYS A 210 -8.48 11.65 -6.69
CA LYS A 210 -8.71 11.36 -8.11
C LYS A 210 -7.40 11.00 -8.83
N VAL A 211 -6.29 11.59 -8.41
CA VAL A 211 -4.96 11.41 -9.02
C VAL A 211 -4.25 10.17 -8.45
N SER A 212 -4.25 10.02 -7.14
CA SER A 212 -3.60 8.88 -6.45
C SER A 212 -4.45 7.59 -6.45
N GLY A 213 -5.71 7.70 -6.80
CA GLY A 213 -6.71 6.65 -6.70
C GLY A 213 -7.52 6.74 -5.39
N PRO A 214 -8.74 6.22 -5.42
CA PRO A 214 -9.61 6.24 -4.25
C PRO A 214 -9.05 5.33 -3.15
N MET A 215 -9.07 5.80 -1.91
CA MET A 215 -8.76 4.98 -0.76
C MET A 215 -9.88 3.94 -0.57
N PRO A 216 -9.57 2.62 -0.55
CA PRO A 216 -10.58 1.60 -0.31
C PRO A 216 -11.13 1.76 1.11
N LEU A 217 -12.44 1.55 1.26
CA LEU A 217 -13.04 1.47 2.59
C LEU A 217 -12.66 0.13 3.20
N PRO A 218 -12.03 0.12 4.39
CA PRO A 218 -11.78 -1.11 5.11
C PRO A 218 -13.11 -1.80 5.49
N PRO A 219 -13.13 -3.13 5.63
CA PRO A 219 -14.30 -3.83 6.11
C PRO A 219 -14.64 -3.41 7.55
N HIS A 220 -15.93 -3.51 7.91
CA HIS A 220 -16.43 -2.99 9.20
C HIS A 220 -15.69 -3.59 10.40
N PHE A 221 -15.37 -4.88 10.38
CA PHE A 221 -14.65 -5.56 11.48
C PHE A 221 -13.25 -4.96 11.75
N ALA A 222 -12.63 -4.32 10.74
CA ALA A 222 -11.32 -3.69 10.92
C ALA A 222 -11.32 -2.53 11.93
N PHE A 223 -12.50 -1.95 12.18
CA PHE A 223 -12.70 -0.89 13.18
C PHE A 223 -13.23 -1.42 14.52
N GLY A 224 -13.39 -2.72 14.65
CA GLY A 224 -13.87 -3.38 15.86
C GLY A 224 -12.78 -3.65 16.89
N VAL A 225 -13.06 -4.54 17.80
CA VAL A 225 -12.13 -4.93 18.87
C VAL A 225 -11.29 -6.13 18.40
N TRP A 226 -9.99 -5.99 18.48
CA TRP A 226 -9.02 -7.02 18.15
C TRP A 226 -8.37 -7.52 19.43
N TRP A 227 -8.27 -8.86 19.59
CA TRP A 227 -7.41 -9.46 20.58
C TRP A 227 -6.11 -9.92 19.92
N SER A 228 -5.01 -9.48 20.48
CA SER A 228 -3.67 -9.93 20.09
C SER A 228 -2.79 -10.04 21.32
N ARG A 229 -2.05 -11.14 21.45
CA ARG A 229 -1.03 -11.32 22.46
C ARG A 229 0.04 -12.27 21.94
N TYR A 230 1.30 -11.86 22.02
CA TYR A 230 2.41 -12.80 21.83
C TYR A 230 2.47 -13.77 22.99
N TRP A 231 1.95 -14.95 22.78
CA TRP A 231 1.87 -16.05 23.75
C TRP A 231 1.61 -17.34 23.00
N ALA A 232 2.25 -18.45 23.43
CA ALA A 232 2.07 -19.77 22.83
C ALA A 232 0.75 -20.39 23.27
N TYR A 233 -0.36 -19.93 22.68
CA TYR A 233 -1.69 -20.49 22.92
C TYR A 233 -1.87 -21.79 22.14
N THR A 234 -2.57 -22.73 22.76
CA THR A 234 -3.22 -23.84 22.06
C THR A 234 -4.55 -23.38 21.47
N ASP A 235 -5.07 -24.13 20.49
CA ASP A 235 -6.41 -23.89 19.93
C ASP A 235 -7.49 -23.86 21.03
N GLN A 236 -7.39 -24.74 22.02
CA GLN A 236 -8.33 -24.79 23.15
C GLN A 236 -8.25 -23.55 24.04
N GLU A 237 -7.04 -23.05 24.32
CA GLU A 237 -6.85 -21.83 25.11
C GLU A 237 -7.37 -20.59 24.38
N GLU A 238 -7.21 -20.50 23.04
CA GLU A 238 -7.82 -19.45 22.23
C GLU A 238 -9.35 -19.54 22.23
N MET A 239 -9.91 -20.75 22.13
CA MET A 239 -11.36 -20.92 22.24
C MET A 239 -11.89 -20.53 23.64
N ASP A 240 -11.16 -20.84 24.70
CA ASP A 240 -11.55 -20.48 26.07
C ASP A 240 -11.46 -18.96 26.28
N LEU A 241 -10.44 -18.32 25.70
CA LEU A 241 -10.32 -16.86 25.66
C LEU A 241 -11.53 -16.20 25.00
N VAL A 242 -11.94 -16.65 23.83
CA VAL A 242 -13.12 -16.13 23.13
C VAL A 242 -14.39 -16.31 23.96
N ARG A 243 -14.57 -17.47 24.63
CA ARG A 243 -15.68 -17.69 25.55
C ARG A 243 -15.67 -16.75 26.76
N ASP A 244 -14.48 -16.37 27.23
CA ASP A 244 -14.36 -15.39 28.31
C ASP A 244 -14.75 -13.97 27.84
N PHE A 245 -14.41 -13.54 26.62
CA PHE A 245 -14.93 -12.30 26.04
C PHE A 245 -16.45 -12.27 26.01
N GLU A 246 -17.09 -13.36 25.58
CA GLU A 246 -18.54 -13.51 25.59
C GLU A 246 -19.10 -13.47 27.00
N ARG A 247 -18.53 -14.28 27.92
CA ARG A 247 -18.93 -14.37 29.31
C ARG A 247 -18.93 -13.04 30.07
N TYR A 248 -17.90 -12.21 29.77
CA TYR A 248 -17.77 -10.88 30.40
C TYR A 248 -18.47 -9.76 29.62
N GLY A 249 -19.14 -10.10 28.53
CA GLY A 249 -19.85 -9.12 27.69
C GLY A 249 -18.92 -8.12 27.04
N VAL A 250 -17.66 -8.49 26.78
CA VAL A 250 -16.69 -7.66 26.06
C VAL A 250 -16.81 -7.98 24.57
N PRO A 251 -17.06 -6.98 23.71
CA PRO A 251 -17.13 -7.23 22.27
C PRO A 251 -15.77 -7.66 21.74
N LEU A 252 -15.79 -8.56 20.74
CA LEU A 252 -14.62 -9.01 20.01
C LEU A 252 -15.02 -9.13 18.53
N ASP A 253 -14.20 -8.69 17.62
CA ASP A 253 -14.43 -8.75 16.17
C ASP A 253 -13.35 -9.57 15.46
N VAL A 254 -12.11 -9.47 15.95
CA VAL A 254 -10.94 -10.11 15.32
C VAL A 254 -10.12 -10.85 16.37
N LEU A 255 -9.86 -12.12 16.12
CA LEU A 255 -8.89 -12.93 16.83
C LEU A 255 -7.58 -12.94 16.05
N VAL A 256 -6.50 -12.46 16.68
CA VAL A 256 -5.14 -12.53 16.13
C VAL A 256 -4.46 -13.75 16.75
N VAL A 257 -4.12 -14.73 15.92
CA VAL A 257 -3.25 -15.83 16.33
C VAL A 257 -1.83 -15.42 16.03
N ASP A 258 -1.07 -15.15 17.08
CA ASP A 258 0.30 -14.66 16.96
C ASP A 258 1.24 -15.77 16.51
N MET A 259 2.51 -15.48 16.35
CA MET A 259 3.48 -16.28 15.59
C MET A 259 3.62 -17.74 16.03
N ASP A 260 3.17 -18.10 17.22
CA ASP A 260 3.21 -19.50 17.70
C ASP A 260 2.19 -20.44 17.03
N TRP A 261 1.42 -19.96 16.05
CA TRP A 261 0.64 -20.84 15.18
C TRP A 261 1.53 -21.77 14.31
N HIS A 262 2.77 -21.36 14.06
CA HIS A 262 3.79 -22.14 13.37
C HIS A 262 4.98 -22.46 14.29
N ASN A 263 5.93 -23.27 13.85
CA ASN A 263 7.15 -23.55 14.60
C ASN A 263 7.98 -22.28 14.81
N THR A 264 8.20 -21.89 16.06
CA THR A 264 8.96 -20.70 16.47
C THR A 264 10.24 -21.05 17.23
N PHE A 265 10.87 -20.03 17.83
CA PHE A 265 12.08 -20.19 18.65
C PHE A 265 11.93 -21.18 19.78
N GLU A 266 10.82 -21.12 20.49
CA GLU A 266 10.61 -21.91 21.71
C GLU A 266 10.40 -23.37 21.38
N LEU A 267 9.82 -23.66 20.23
CA LEU A 267 9.46 -25.00 19.80
C LEU A 267 10.57 -25.70 19.02
N ARG A 268 11.38 -24.95 18.26
CA ARG A 268 12.33 -25.53 17.33
C ARG A 268 13.73 -24.89 17.32
N TRP A 269 13.81 -23.56 17.43
CA TRP A 269 15.06 -22.84 17.28
C TRP A 269 15.33 -21.90 18.44
N GLY A 270 16.61 -21.70 18.73
CA GLY A 270 17.02 -20.64 19.62
C GLY A 270 16.93 -19.27 18.94
N THR A 271 16.88 -18.22 19.71
CA THR A 271 16.80 -16.82 19.23
C THR A 271 18.02 -16.39 18.42
N SER A 272 19.13 -17.17 18.47
CA SER A 272 20.38 -16.92 17.73
C SER A 272 20.42 -17.58 16.36
N ASP A 273 19.50 -18.50 16.04
CA ASP A 273 19.50 -19.18 14.74
C ASP A 273 19.19 -18.21 13.61
N ARG A 274 20.07 -18.23 12.60
CA ARG A 274 19.99 -17.36 11.44
C ARG A 274 19.97 -18.18 10.15
N ASP A 275 19.29 -17.64 9.13
CA ASP A 275 19.42 -18.13 7.76
C ASP A 275 20.70 -17.57 7.09
N ALA A 276 20.93 -17.91 5.82
CA ALA A 276 22.09 -17.46 5.06
C ALA A 276 22.14 -15.93 4.85
N ALA A 277 20.98 -15.26 4.89
CA ALA A 277 20.85 -13.81 4.78
C ALA A 277 20.97 -13.10 6.13
N GLY A 278 21.02 -13.85 7.24
CA GLY A 278 21.15 -13.32 8.59
C GLY A 278 19.83 -13.08 9.32
N HIS A 279 18.68 -13.45 8.74
CA HIS A 279 17.38 -13.32 9.38
C HIS A 279 17.21 -14.40 10.47
N THR A 280 16.51 -14.05 11.53
CA THR A 280 16.19 -14.99 12.61
C THR A 280 15.13 -15.99 12.16
N LYS A 281 15.49 -17.28 12.10
CA LYS A 281 14.62 -18.35 11.57
C LYS A 281 13.29 -18.47 12.29
N GLY A 282 13.28 -18.34 13.60
CA GLY A 282 12.08 -18.55 14.42
C GLY A 282 10.96 -17.53 14.21
N TRP A 283 11.22 -16.41 13.53
CA TRP A 283 10.15 -15.45 13.19
C TRP A 283 9.32 -15.90 12.00
N THR A 284 9.92 -16.58 11.01
CA THR A 284 9.25 -16.97 9.76
C THR A 284 8.75 -18.40 9.84
N GLY A 285 7.52 -18.65 9.43
CA GLY A 285 6.95 -19.98 9.29
C GLY A 285 5.60 -19.97 8.58
N TYR A 286 5.28 -21.11 7.95
CA TYR A 286 4.06 -21.28 7.15
C TYR A 286 3.38 -22.63 7.44
N THR A 287 3.98 -23.46 8.28
CA THR A 287 3.49 -24.78 8.63
C THR A 287 2.91 -24.74 10.04
N TRP A 288 1.65 -25.12 10.17
CA TRP A 288 0.98 -25.19 11.47
C TRP A 288 1.76 -26.05 12.48
N ASP A 289 1.95 -25.52 13.67
CA ASP A 289 2.40 -26.37 14.77
C ASP A 289 1.26 -27.24 15.28
N LYS A 290 1.34 -28.50 14.94
CA LYS A 290 0.29 -29.48 15.28
C LYS A 290 0.24 -29.80 16.78
N ALA A 291 1.22 -29.40 17.58
CA ALA A 291 1.16 -29.52 19.03
C ALA A 291 0.21 -28.49 19.64
N TYR A 292 0.12 -27.31 19.03
CA TYR A 292 -0.78 -26.25 19.47
C TYR A 292 -2.09 -26.23 18.69
N PHE A 293 -2.03 -26.47 17.39
CA PHE A 293 -3.18 -26.48 16.48
C PHE A 293 -3.28 -27.81 15.74
N PRO A 294 -3.75 -28.90 16.41
CA PRO A 294 -3.81 -30.21 15.79
C PRO A 294 -4.75 -30.29 14.59
N ASP A 295 -5.84 -29.51 14.60
CA ASP A 295 -6.82 -29.39 13.51
C ASP A 295 -7.16 -27.90 13.26
N PRO A 296 -6.33 -27.19 12.48
CA PRO A 296 -6.52 -25.77 12.21
C PRO A 296 -7.85 -25.44 11.51
N GLU A 297 -8.32 -26.31 10.60
CA GLU A 297 -9.57 -26.05 9.86
C GLU A 297 -10.78 -26.10 10.79
N SER A 298 -10.80 -27.05 11.72
CA SER A 298 -11.84 -27.13 12.76
C SER A 298 -11.78 -25.92 13.70
N PHE A 299 -10.60 -25.49 14.10
CA PHE A 299 -10.41 -24.30 14.92
C PHE A 299 -10.92 -23.04 14.20
N MET A 300 -10.50 -22.79 12.95
CA MET A 300 -10.96 -21.66 12.15
C MET A 300 -12.47 -21.66 11.96
N SER A 301 -13.04 -22.82 11.63
CA SER A 301 -14.48 -22.99 11.49
C SER A 301 -15.21 -22.63 12.78
N TRP A 302 -14.68 -23.05 13.95
CA TRP A 302 -15.28 -22.72 15.24
C TRP A 302 -15.23 -21.20 15.49
N VAL A 303 -14.09 -20.53 15.25
CA VAL A 303 -13.96 -19.08 15.43
C VAL A 303 -14.94 -18.33 14.55
N HIS A 304 -15.09 -18.75 13.29
CA HIS A 304 -16.06 -18.16 12.36
C HIS A 304 -17.52 -18.34 12.84
N HIS A 305 -17.83 -19.48 13.46
CA HIS A 305 -19.17 -19.68 14.05
C HIS A 305 -19.45 -18.74 15.24
N GLN A 306 -18.42 -18.20 15.88
CA GLN A 306 -18.58 -17.13 16.88
C GLN A 306 -18.81 -15.74 16.24
N GLY A 307 -18.78 -15.64 14.91
CA GLY A 307 -18.91 -14.37 14.18
C GLY A 307 -17.63 -13.56 14.07
N LEU A 308 -16.49 -14.13 14.46
CA LEU A 308 -15.18 -13.47 14.46
C LEU A 308 -14.46 -13.62 13.12
N ARG A 309 -13.48 -12.74 12.90
CA ARG A 309 -12.45 -12.88 11.87
C ARG A 309 -11.14 -13.32 12.48
N VAL A 310 -10.36 -14.07 11.70
CA VAL A 310 -9.06 -14.59 12.14
C VAL A 310 -7.96 -14.07 11.26
N THR A 311 -6.90 -13.57 11.87
CA THR A 311 -5.65 -13.24 11.21
C THR A 311 -4.49 -13.98 11.86
N LEU A 312 -3.53 -14.42 11.04
CA LEU A 312 -2.28 -14.99 11.52
C LEU A 312 -1.17 -13.95 11.41
N ASN A 313 -0.31 -13.90 12.41
CA ASN A 313 0.91 -13.12 12.37
C ASN A 313 1.88 -13.74 11.37
N LEU A 314 2.54 -12.92 10.55
CA LEU A 314 3.41 -13.35 9.47
C LEU A 314 4.68 -12.49 9.38
N HIS A 315 5.84 -13.15 9.45
CA HIS A 315 7.16 -12.55 9.31
C HIS A 315 7.90 -13.22 8.14
N PRO A 316 7.77 -12.76 6.90
CA PRO A 316 8.22 -13.50 5.73
C PRO A 316 9.71 -13.42 5.42
N ALA A 317 10.50 -12.61 6.16
CA ALA A 317 11.88 -12.25 5.79
C ALA A 317 12.83 -13.43 5.56
N SER A 318 12.68 -14.54 6.33
CA SER A 318 13.55 -15.73 6.18
C SER A 318 13.15 -16.65 5.02
N GLY A 319 12.18 -16.25 4.19
CA GLY A 319 11.75 -17.00 3.01
C GLY A 319 11.11 -18.35 3.34
N ILE A 320 11.10 -19.27 2.38
CA ILE A 320 10.52 -20.61 2.55
C ILE A 320 11.63 -21.60 2.84
N GLN A 321 11.62 -22.15 4.04
CA GLN A 321 12.66 -23.01 4.55
C GLN A 321 12.39 -24.49 4.25
N PRO A 322 13.43 -25.35 4.20
CA PRO A 322 13.30 -26.77 3.82
C PRO A 322 12.38 -27.63 4.70
N TRP A 323 12.07 -27.17 5.90
CA TRP A 323 11.17 -27.87 6.84
C TRP A 323 9.70 -27.49 6.69
N GLU A 324 9.37 -26.48 5.85
CA GLU A 324 7.99 -26.12 5.59
C GLU A 324 7.28 -27.18 4.74
N GLU A 325 6.01 -27.46 5.04
CA GLU A 325 5.23 -28.41 4.26
C GLU A 325 5.12 -28.02 2.78
N GLN A 326 5.11 -26.71 2.50
CA GLN A 326 5.01 -26.13 1.16
C GLN A 326 6.34 -26.16 0.40
N TYR A 327 7.48 -26.28 1.10
CA TYR A 327 8.81 -26.15 0.53
C TYR A 327 9.06 -27.02 -0.71
N PRO A 328 8.73 -28.34 -0.73
CA PRO A 328 9.05 -29.17 -1.88
C PRO A 328 8.38 -28.70 -3.18
N LYS A 329 7.21 -28.08 -3.07
CA LYS A 329 6.50 -27.53 -4.23
C LYS A 329 7.09 -26.17 -4.63
N VAL A 330 7.21 -25.24 -3.67
CA VAL A 330 7.77 -23.91 -3.88
C VAL A 330 9.18 -23.98 -4.47
N ALA A 331 10.05 -24.85 -3.92
CA ALA A 331 11.42 -25.02 -4.42
C ALA A 331 11.41 -25.43 -5.90
N ARG A 332 10.61 -26.44 -6.29
CA ARG A 332 10.51 -26.86 -7.70
C ARG A 332 10.01 -25.73 -8.61
N ASP A 333 8.98 -25.01 -8.18
CA ASP A 333 8.37 -23.94 -8.97
C ASP A 333 9.33 -22.74 -9.10
N MET A 334 10.22 -22.56 -8.13
CA MET A 334 11.32 -21.59 -8.18
C MET A 334 12.60 -22.12 -8.84
N GLY A 335 12.59 -23.35 -9.37
CA GLY A 335 13.76 -23.94 -10.04
C GLY A 335 14.86 -24.45 -9.11
N VAL A 336 14.58 -24.60 -7.82
CA VAL A 336 15.47 -25.18 -6.81
C VAL A 336 15.18 -26.68 -6.66
N ASP A 337 16.21 -27.53 -6.70
CA ASP A 337 16.03 -28.96 -6.39
C ASP A 337 15.77 -29.15 -4.90
N PRO A 338 14.58 -29.63 -4.49
CA PRO A 338 14.26 -29.83 -3.08
C PRO A 338 15.24 -30.76 -2.33
N ALA A 339 15.94 -31.64 -3.03
CA ALA A 339 16.90 -32.55 -2.44
C ALA A 339 18.13 -31.80 -1.88
N THR A 340 18.46 -30.63 -2.40
CA THR A 340 19.56 -29.78 -1.90
C THR A 340 19.26 -29.17 -0.55
N LYS A 341 18.01 -29.05 -0.17
CA LYS A 341 17.54 -28.33 1.03
C LYS A 341 17.99 -26.86 1.07
N GLU A 342 18.21 -26.26 -0.09
CA GLU A 342 18.44 -24.83 -0.20
C GLU A 342 17.12 -24.07 0.00
N TYR A 343 17.09 -23.11 0.91
CA TYR A 343 15.87 -22.33 1.15
C TYR A 343 15.55 -21.38 -0.01
N VAL A 344 14.28 -21.03 -0.17
CA VAL A 344 13.83 -20.04 -1.17
C VAL A 344 13.74 -18.68 -0.51
N PRO A 345 14.59 -17.70 -0.87
CA PRO A 345 14.58 -16.36 -0.28
C PRO A 345 13.26 -15.61 -0.52
N PHE A 346 12.89 -14.72 0.40
CA PHE A 346 11.73 -13.85 0.23
C PHE A 346 12.05 -12.70 -0.73
N THR A 347 11.60 -12.83 -1.97
CA THR A 347 11.85 -11.85 -3.06
C THR A 347 10.54 -11.34 -3.65
N ILE A 348 9.68 -10.77 -2.80
CA ILE A 348 8.30 -10.37 -3.18
C ILE A 348 8.24 -9.38 -4.35
N TRP A 349 9.33 -8.72 -4.68
CA TRP A 349 9.47 -7.85 -5.85
C TRP A 349 9.71 -8.62 -7.16
N ASP A 350 10.05 -9.90 -7.10
CA ASP A 350 10.08 -10.80 -8.25
C ASP A 350 8.65 -11.31 -8.50
N ARG A 351 8.14 -11.06 -9.71
CA ARG A 351 6.76 -11.42 -10.06
C ARG A 351 6.52 -12.92 -10.03
N HIS A 352 7.52 -13.71 -10.43
CA HIS A 352 7.41 -15.17 -10.42
C HIS A 352 7.36 -15.70 -8.99
N PHE A 353 8.28 -15.22 -8.13
CA PHE A 353 8.25 -15.55 -6.71
C PHE A 353 6.91 -15.15 -6.08
N ALA A 354 6.44 -13.92 -6.32
CA ALA A 354 5.18 -13.47 -5.76
C ALA A 354 4.00 -14.38 -6.16
N GLN A 355 3.94 -14.80 -7.43
CA GLN A 355 2.90 -15.71 -7.88
C GLN A 355 2.99 -17.07 -7.18
N VAL A 356 4.17 -17.68 -7.12
CA VAL A 356 4.41 -18.95 -6.41
C VAL A 356 4.07 -18.81 -4.91
N TYR A 357 4.49 -17.71 -4.30
CA TYR A 357 4.23 -17.44 -2.89
C TYR A 357 2.73 -17.36 -2.56
N PHE A 358 1.96 -16.64 -3.36
CA PHE A 358 0.52 -16.57 -3.19
C PHE A 358 -0.18 -17.90 -3.48
N ASP A 359 0.16 -18.55 -4.59
CA ASP A 359 -0.53 -19.77 -5.04
C ASP A 359 -0.24 -20.99 -4.15
N ASP A 360 1.00 -21.11 -3.67
CA ASP A 360 1.49 -22.33 -3.02
C ASP A 360 1.64 -22.19 -1.50
N VAL A 361 1.67 -20.95 -0.96
CA VAL A 361 1.86 -20.73 0.48
C VAL A 361 0.63 -20.01 1.07
N ILE A 362 0.28 -18.82 0.59
CA ILE A 362 -0.73 -17.97 1.20
C ILE A 362 -2.14 -18.47 0.95
N HIS A 363 -2.54 -18.67 -0.31
CA HIS A 363 -3.89 -19.11 -0.64
C HIS A 363 -4.27 -20.50 -0.07
N PRO A 364 -3.34 -21.48 0.06
CA PRO A 364 -3.66 -22.70 0.80
C PRO A 364 -4.09 -22.48 2.25
N LEU A 365 -3.41 -21.59 2.96
CA LEU A 365 -3.75 -21.23 4.35
C LEU A 365 -5.08 -20.45 4.42
N GLU A 366 -5.33 -19.55 3.48
CA GLU A 366 -6.61 -18.85 3.37
C GLU A 366 -7.78 -19.82 3.15
N ARG A 367 -7.58 -20.87 2.35
CA ARG A 367 -8.61 -21.93 2.16
C ARG A 367 -8.88 -22.73 3.43
N GLN A 368 -7.96 -22.75 4.39
CA GLN A 368 -8.18 -23.35 5.71
C GLN A 368 -8.97 -22.45 6.66
N GLY A 369 -9.18 -21.17 6.29
CA GLY A 369 -10.02 -20.25 7.05
C GLY A 369 -9.34 -18.96 7.52
N VAL A 370 -8.11 -18.67 7.10
CA VAL A 370 -7.46 -17.38 7.39
C VAL A 370 -8.18 -16.28 6.61
N ASP A 371 -8.73 -15.28 7.30
CA ASP A 371 -9.48 -14.19 6.67
C ASP A 371 -8.57 -13.13 6.05
N PHE A 372 -7.45 -12.82 6.69
CA PHE A 372 -6.46 -11.84 6.25
C PHE A 372 -5.14 -12.03 7.01
N TRP A 373 -4.12 -11.23 6.71
CA TRP A 373 -2.77 -11.42 7.22
C TRP A 373 -2.29 -10.21 8.03
N TRP A 374 -1.67 -10.48 9.17
CA TRP A 374 -0.90 -9.51 9.93
C TRP A 374 0.56 -9.59 9.49
N LEU A 375 0.96 -8.77 8.53
CA LEU A 375 2.36 -8.62 8.14
C LEU A 375 3.08 -7.77 9.19
N ASP A 376 3.93 -8.41 9.97
CA ASP A 376 4.71 -7.75 10.98
C ASP A 376 6.05 -7.22 10.40
N TRP A 377 6.90 -6.64 11.21
CA TRP A 377 8.00 -5.74 10.80
C TRP A 377 9.19 -6.37 10.05
N GLN A 378 9.35 -7.66 10.01
CA GLN A 378 10.54 -8.34 9.47
C GLN A 378 10.50 -8.61 7.96
N GLN A 379 10.16 -7.63 7.12
CA GLN A 379 10.17 -7.75 5.66
C GLN A 379 11.32 -6.99 5.01
N GLU A 380 12.26 -6.44 5.79
CA GLU A 380 13.29 -5.53 5.37
C GLU A 380 12.76 -4.14 4.93
N ASN A 381 13.69 -3.22 4.65
CA ASN A 381 13.38 -1.87 4.21
C ASN A 381 13.66 -1.65 2.72
N THR A 382 14.35 -2.60 2.10
CA THR A 382 14.82 -2.52 0.71
C THR A 382 14.43 -3.76 -0.07
N THR A 383 14.33 -3.61 -1.38
CA THR A 383 14.12 -4.70 -2.33
C THR A 383 15.21 -4.68 -3.40
N GLY A 384 15.19 -5.62 -4.33
CA GLY A 384 16.00 -5.58 -5.54
C GLY A 384 15.61 -4.45 -6.52
N ILE A 385 14.52 -3.73 -6.25
CA ILE A 385 14.07 -2.58 -7.04
C ILE A 385 14.38 -1.30 -6.25
N PRO A 386 15.24 -0.41 -6.74
CA PRO A 386 15.53 0.87 -6.10
C PRO A 386 14.27 1.68 -5.81
N GLY A 387 14.21 2.28 -4.63
CA GLY A 387 13.06 3.09 -4.18
C GLY A 387 11.83 2.29 -3.74
N LEU A 388 11.84 0.96 -3.83
CA LEU A 388 10.73 0.11 -3.42
C LEU A 388 10.96 -0.48 -2.03
N ASN A 389 10.08 -0.14 -1.10
CA ASN A 389 10.00 -0.78 0.21
C ASN A 389 9.02 -1.96 0.14
N PRO A 390 9.41 -3.18 0.59
CA PRO A 390 8.56 -4.38 0.48
C PRO A 390 7.26 -4.28 1.28
N THR A 391 7.27 -3.58 2.42
CA THR A 391 6.07 -3.39 3.24
C THR A 391 5.03 -2.49 2.56
N ILE A 392 5.47 -1.53 1.74
CA ILE A 392 4.57 -0.66 0.96
C ILE A 392 4.04 -1.38 -0.27
N TRP A 393 4.87 -2.18 -0.89
CA TRP A 393 4.50 -2.94 -2.10
C TRP A 393 3.54 -4.07 -1.80
#